data_c178d329e5e2902a50fff6b5e1b07cce
#
_entry.id   c178d329e5e2902a50fff6b5e1b07cce
#
_cell.length_a   1.000
_cell.length_b   1.000
_cell.length_c   1.000
_cell.angle_alpha   90.00
_cell.angle_beta   90.00
_cell.angle_gamma   90.00
#
_symmetry.space_group_name_H-M   'P 1'
#
loop_
_entity.id
_entity.type
_entity.pdbx_description
1 polymer ?
#
loop_
_entity_poly.entity_id
_entity_poly.type
_entity_poly.pdbx_seq_one_letter_code
_entity_poly.pdbx_strand_id
1 'polypeptide(L)'
;MNTATLYRSNGAGSHQAAARAGTARSAAKTINLALQGGGAHGAYAWGVLDRLLEDDRLGFEGISACSAGAMNATVLAYGLTEGGREGAKVALANFWRRISHSALFSPLQPTMLDRLLHNHALESSPAFVALDLTTRLLSPYQFNPLNYNPLRGILEQSVDFERLRSNCAVKLSLSATNVCTGKVKVFESRELSADHVLASACLPFLFQAVEIDGERYWDGGYMGNPALFPLIYGCDSADIVVVHINPLARCTEPRTAAEILNRINEISFNSSLMREMRAIAFVTSLIDDGRIKDGALKRVLIHAIEADEFMRELSVSSKLNPDWEFLTHLHDVGRETADRWITDNFDRLNVESSVDIRARYL
;
A
#
# COMPACT_ATOMS: atom_id res chain seq x y z
N MET A 1 4.79 89.88 15.40
CA MET A 1 3.38 90.32 15.35
C MET A 1 2.48 89.10 15.21
N ASN A 2 1.75 88.83 16.26
CA ASN A 2 0.40 88.23 16.37
C ASN A 2 0.22 86.90 15.82
N THR A 3 -0.11 86.02 16.65
CA THR A 3 -1.16 85.63 17.60
C THR A 3 -1.93 84.46 17.01
N ALA A 4 -1.86 83.31 17.75
CA ALA A 4 -2.92 82.67 18.52
C ALA A 4 -3.98 82.00 17.62
N THR A 5 -4.54 80.79 17.88
CA THR A 5 -5.13 80.31 19.09
C THR A 5 -5.64 78.90 18.79
N LEU A 6 -5.42 77.95 19.68
CA LEU A 6 -6.19 76.84 20.17
C LEU A 6 -7.45 76.33 19.38
N TYR A 7 -7.53 74.98 19.14
CA TYR A 7 -8.67 74.26 19.67
C TYR A 7 -8.33 72.74 19.79
N ARG A 8 -8.58 72.22 21.00
CA ARG A 8 -8.59 70.76 21.31
C ARG A 8 -9.90 70.16 20.89
N SER A 9 -9.88 68.89 20.39
CA SER A 9 -10.98 67.98 20.77
C SER A 9 -10.47 66.53 20.73
N ASN A 10 -10.77 65.83 21.80
CA ASN A 10 -10.54 64.43 22.09
C ASN A 10 -11.36 63.55 21.18
N GLY A 11 -10.81 62.39 20.77
CA GLY A 11 -11.54 61.29 20.17
C GLY A 11 -10.70 60.02 20.32
N ALA A 12 -10.83 59.36 21.48
CA ALA A 12 -10.29 58.03 21.69
C ALA A 12 -11.09 57.01 20.86
N GLY A 13 -10.44 56.41 19.91
CA GLY A 13 -10.92 55.27 19.15
C GLY A 13 -9.94 54.11 19.32
N SER A 14 -10.19 53.27 20.29
CA SER A 14 -9.48 52.03 20.54
C SER A 14 -9.82 51.02 19.42
N HIS A 15 -9.00 50.93 18.40
CA HIS A 15 -9.01 49.77 17.53
C HIS A 15 -8.17 48.64 18.15
N GLN A 16 -8.87 47.74 18.88
CA GLN A 16 -8.33 46.43 19.19
C GLN A 16 -8.07 45.69 17.87
N ALA A 17 -6.81 45.61 17.49
CA ALA A 17 -6.32 44.68 16.51
C ALA A 17 -6.52 43.25 17.10
N ALA A 18 -7.57 42.56 16.63
CA ALA A 18 -7.71 41.14 16.90
C ALA A 18 -6.50 40.43 16.27
N ALA A 19 -5.56 40.04 17.12
CA ALA A 19 -4.51 39.11 16.78
C ALA A 19 -5.20 37.81 16.31
N ARG A 20 -5.22 37.57 15.01
CA ARG A 20 -5.50 36.24 14.47
C ARG A 20 -4.40 35.33 14.99
N ALA A 21 -4.74 34.47 15.93
CA ALA A 21 -3.91 33.35 16.30
C ALA A 21 -3.70 32.51 15.03
N GLY A 22 -2.55 32.70 14.38
CA GLY A 22 -2.08 31.79 13.36
C GLY A 22 -1.88 30.45 14.05
N THR A 23 -2.68 29.47 13.69
CA THR A 23 -2.46 28.07 14.04
C THR A 23 -1.02 27.77 13.59
N ALA A 24 -0.14 27.54 14.55
CA ALA A 24 1.22 27.10 14.25
C ALA A 24 1.10 25.86 13.34
N ARG A 25 1.55 25.97 12.10
CA ARG A 25 1.60 24.83 11.17
C ARG A 25 2.47 23.78 11.84
N SER A 26 1.90 22.64 12.17
CA SER A 26 2.66 21.50 12.70
C SER A 26 3.81 21.19 11.74
N ALA A 27 5.00 20.96 12.29
CA ALA A 27 6.17 20.61 11.46
C ALA A 27 5.87 19.39 10.61
N ALA A 28 6.26 19.41 9.34
CA ALA A 28 6.09 18.28 8.45
C ALA A 28 6.83 17.04 8.99
N LYS A 29 6.14 15.89 9.03
CA LYS A 29 6.70 14.61 9.47
C LYS A 29 6.93 13.71 8.27
N THR A 30 8.13 13.15 8.15
CA THR A 30 8.49 12.26 7.05
C THR A 30 8.31 10.81 7.51
N ILE A 31 7.57 10.01 6.72
CA ILE A 31 7.30 8.61 6.99
C ILE A 31 7.74 7.73 5.82
N ASN A 32 7.93 6.45 6.09
CA ASN A 32 8.07 5.41 5.09
C ASN A 32 6.75 4.62 5.00
N LEU A 33 6.41 4.16 3.80
CA LEU A 33 5.22 3.35 3.55
C LEU A 33 5.61 1.90 3.26
N ALA A 34 4.86 0.97 3.83
CA ALA A 34 5.00 -0.45 3.59
C ALA A 34 3.65 -1.00 3.10
N LEU A 35 3.52 -1.28 1.78
CA LEU A 35 2.25 -1.59 1.14
C LEU A 35 2.14 -3.08 0.84
N GLN A 36 1.18 -3.76 1.49
CA GLN A 36 0.88 -5.16 1.24
C GLN A 36 0.28 -5.40 -0.15
N GLY A 37 0.50 -6.61 -0.68
CA GLY A 37 -0.23 -7.16 -1.81
C GLY A 37 -1.58 -7.76 -1.41
N GLY A 38 -2.50 -7.88 -2.37
CA GLY A 38 -3.83 -8.44 -2.12
C GLY A 38 -4.78 -8.39 -3.32
N GLY A 39 -4.28 -8.30 -4.54
CA GLY A 39 -5.12 -8.23 -5.75
C GLY A 39 -6.01 -6.99 -5.76
N ALA A 40 -7.31 -7.15 -6.08
CA ALA A 40 -8.28 -6.06 -6.12
C ALA A 40 -8.45 -5.35 -4.75
N HIS A 41 -8.16 -6.05 -3.64
CA HIS A 41 -8.15 -5.42 -2.32
C HIS A 41 -7.09 -4.32 -2.19
N GLY A 42 -6.13 -4.24 -3.12
CA GLY A 42 -5.21 -3.11 -3.25
C GLY A 42 -5.91 -1.76 -3.47
N ALA A 43 -7.17 -1.73 -3.88
CA ALA A 43 -7.96 -0.51 -3.96
C ALA A 43 -8.23 0.13 -2.57
N TYR A 44 -8.23 -0.65 -1.50
CA TYR A 44 -8.20 -0.12 -0.14
C TYR A 44 -6.92 0.70 0.12
N ALA A 45 -5.75 0.16 -0.26
CA ALA A 45 -4.51 0.91 -0.15
C ALA A 45 -4.51 2.18 -1.04
N TRP A 46 -5.15 2.15 -2.22
CA TRP A 46 -5.38 3.36 -3.01
C TRP A 46 -6.13 4.42 -2.20
N GLY A 47 -7.21 4.07 -1.51
CA GLY A 47 -7.95 5.00 -0.65
C GLY A 47 -7.11 5.55 0.51
N VAL A 48 -6.33 4.69 1.16
CA VAL A 48 -5.37 5.11 2.20
C VAL A 48 -4.39 6.14 1.65
N LEU A 49 -3.74 5.83 0.52
CA LEU A 49 -2.76 6.71 -0.11
C LEU A 49 -3.38 8.04 -0.54
N ASP A 50 -4.60 8.01 -1.10
CA ASP A 50 -5.33 9.19 -1.52
C ASP A 50 -5.55 10.16 -0.34
N ARG A 51 -5.95 9.63 0.83
CA ARG A 51 -6.14 10.45 2.03
C ARG A 51 -4.81 10.94 2.64
N LEU A 52 -3.77 10.11 2.65
CA LEU A 52 -2.44 10.53 3.13
C LEU A 52 -1.84 11.64 2.26
N LEU A 53 -2.11 11.62 0.94
CA LEU A 53 -1.68 12.67 0.01
C LEU A 53 -2.37 14.02 0.24
N GLU A 54 -3.53 14.06 0.86
CA GLU A 54 -4.23 15.30 1.20
C GLU A 54 -3.65 16.01 2.41
N ASP A 55 -2.90 15.31 3.27
CA ASP A 55 -2.30 15.90 4.46
C ASP A 55 -0.88 16.44 4.16
N ASP A 56 -0.77 17.74 3.97
CA ASP A 56 0.49 18.41 3.64
C ASP A 56 1.53 18.39 4.77
N ARG A 57 1.15 17.93 5.95
CA ARG A 57 2.05 17.73 7.09
C ARG A 57 2.84 16.42 6.99
N LEU A 58 2.43 15.48 6.10
CA LEU A 58 3.12 14.21 5.88
C LEU A 58 4.05 14.29 4.67
N GLY A 59 5.29 13.85 4.80
CA GLY A 59 6.23 13.61 3.71
C GLY A 59 6.49 12.12 3.55
N PHE A 60 6.83 11.68 2.34
CA PHE A 60 7.16 10.28 2.04
C PHE A 60 8.62 10.19 1.62
N GLU A 61 9.43 9.35 2.30
CA GLU A 61 10.83 9.12 1.93
C GLU A 61 11.00 7.84 1.13
N GLY A 62 10.54 6.72 1.67
CA GLY A 62 10.64 5.41 1.05
C GLY A 62 9.32 4.66 1.03
N ILE A 63 9.17 3.82 0.01
CA ILE A 63 8.02 2.93 -0.13
C ILE A 63 8.53 1.52 -0.46
N SER A 64 8.25 0.58 0.43
CA SER A 64 8.43 -0.84 0.17
C SER A 64 7.09 -1.48 -0.12
N ALA A 65 7.01 -2.29 -1.17
CA ALA A 65 5.73 -2.79 -1.62
C ALA A 65 5.82 -4.17 -2.30
N CYS A 66 4.68 -4.86 -2.35
CA CYS A 66 4.53 -6.16 -2.99
C CYS A 66 3.21 -6.25 -3.75
N SER A 67 3.21 -6.95 -4.89
CA SER A 67 2.00 -7.31 -5.65
C SER A 67 1.13 -6.07 -6.00
N ALA A 68 -0.15 -6.05 -5.63
CA ALA A 68 -1.01 -4.87 -5.80
C ALA A 68 -0.46 -3.63 -5.09
N GLY A 69 0.20 -3.80 -3.94
CA GLY A 69 0.94 -2.74 -3.28
C GLY A 69 2.07 -2.18 -4.14
N ALA A 70 2.81 -3.05 -4.86
CA ALA A 70 3.86 -2.63 -5.80
C ALA A 70 3.31 -1.82 -6.98
N MET A 71 2.12 -2.17 -7.47
CA MET A 71 1.42 -1.39 -8.48
C MET A 71 1.05 -0.01 -7.96
N ASN A 72 0.41 0.06 -6.78
CA ASN A 72 0.08 1.32 -6.12
C ASN A 72 1.33 2.18 -5.89
N ALA A 73 2.40 1.59 -5.35
CA ALA A 73 3.66 2.29 -5.06
C ALA A 73 4.29 2.88 -6.32
N THR A 74 4.33 2.11 -7.41
CA THR A 74 4.91 2.52 -8.69
C THR A 74 4.12 3.67 -9.32
N VAL A 75 2.78 3.55 -9.35
CA VAL A 75 1.90 4.59 -9.89
C VAL A 75 1.92 5.86 -9.03
N LEU A 76 1.92 5.70 -7.71
CA LEU A 76 2.07 6.80 -6.76
C LEU A 76 3.37 7.56 -6.99
N ALA A 77 4.51 6.84 -7.04
CA ALA A 77 5.82 7.45 -7.20
C ALA A 77 5.96 8.19 -8.53
N TYR A 78 5.44 7.60 -9.61
CA TYR A 78 5.39 8.26 -10.93
C TYR A 78 4.53 9.52 -10.88
N GLY A 79 3.33 9.44 -10.31
CA GLY A 79 2.44 10.59 -10.18
C GLY A 79 3.02 11.72 -9.31
N LEU A 80 3.74 11.38 -8.22
CA LEU A 80 4.49 12.34 -7.40
C LEU A 80 5.58 13.04 -8.20
N THR A 81 6.29 12.30 -9.05
CA THR A 81 7.34 12.83 -9.91
C THR A 81 6.80 13.81 -10.97
N GLU A 82 5.65 13.49 -11.57
CA GLU A 82 5.06 14.27 -12.67
C GLU A 82 4.25 15.49 -12.21
N GLY A 83 3.55 15.39 -11.10
CA GLY A 83 2.60 16.44 -10.69
C GLY A 83 2.43 16.57 -9.17
N GLY A 84 3.41 16.10 -8.40
CA GLY A 84 3.34 16.13 -6.94
C GLY A 84 2.14 15.34 -6.39
N ARG A 85 1.59 15.78 -5.28
CA ARG A 85 0.51 15.08 -4.57
C ARG A 85 -0.76 14.91 -5.43
N GLU A 86 -1.18 15.95 -6.13
CA GLU A 86 -2.35 15.91 -7.02
C GLU A 86 -2.09 15.00 -8.24
N GLY A 87 -0.88 15.05 -8.81
CA GLY A 87 -0.47 14.14 -9.86
C GLY A 87 -0.54 12.68 -9.42
N ALA A 88 -0.14 12.37 -8.20
CA ALA A 88 -0.22 11.02 -7.63
C ALA A 88 -1.66 10.55 -7.43
N LYS A 89 -2.55 11.41 -6.91
CA LYS A 89 -3.98 11.10 -6.76
C LYS A 89 -4.63 10.79 -8.10
N VAL A 90 -4.39 11.63 -9.10
CA VAL A 90 -4.92 11.44 -10.46
C VAL A 90 -4.37 10.17 -11.11
N ALA A 91 -3.08 9.89 -10.95
CA ALA A 91 -2.45 8.69 -11.49
C ALA A 91 -3.05 7.40 -10.90
N LEU A 92 -3.21 7.34 -9.57
CA LEU A 92 -3.82 6.21 -8.88
C LEU A 92 -5.28 6.00 -9.31
N ALA A 93 -6.10 7.05 -9.36
CA ALA A 93 -7.49 6.98 -9.78
C ALA A 93 -7.61 6.47 -11.24
N ASN A 94 -6.76 6.96 -12.13
CA ASN A 94 -6.73 6.52 -13.53
C ASN A 94 -6.27 5.06 -13.67
N PHE A 95 -5.28 4.63 -12.88
CA PHE A 95 -4.81 3.26 -12.86
C PHE A 95 -5.93 2.28 -12.48
N TRP A 96 -6.62 2.51 -11.36
CA TRP A 96 -7.71 1.65 -10.91
C TRP A 96 -8.91 1.67 -11.86
N ARG A 97 -9.17 2.82 -12.49
CA ARG A 97 -10.20 2.90 -13.54
C ARG A 97 -9.83 2.06 -14.75
N ARG A 98 -8.55 2.05 -15.18
CA ARG A 98 -8.07 1.19 -16.27
C ARG A 98 -8.17 -0.29 -15.91
N ILE A 99 -7.84 -0.67 -14.67
CA ILE A 99 -8.05 -2.04 -14.17
C ILE A 99 -9.51 -2.47 -14.37
N SER A 100 -10.44 -1.68 -13.88
CA SER A 100 -11.87 -1.99 -14.02
C SER A 100 -12.31 -2.03 -15.47
N HIS A 101 -11.93 -1.04 -16.29
CA HIS A 101 -12.31 -0.99 -17.70
C HIS A 101 -11.71 -2.15 -18.52
N SER A 102 -10.48 -2.54 -18.27
CA SER A 102 -9.85 -3.68 -18.99
C SER A 102 -10.57 -4.99 -18.71
N ALA A 103 -11.21 -5.09 -17.57
CA ALA A 103 -11.94 -6.26 -17.13
C ALA A 103 -13.42 -6.25 -17.53
N LEU A 104 -13.96 -5.19 -18.15
CA LEU A 104 -15.38 -5.15 -18.60
C LEU A 104 -15.72 -6.30 -19.55
N PHE A 105 -14.76 -6.75 -20.34
CA PHE A 105 -14.92 -7.88 -21.26
C PHE A 105 -14.37 -9.19 -20.68
N SER A 106 -13.89 -9.18 -19.44
CA SER A 106 -13.47 -10.39 -18.75
C SER A 106 -14.71 -11.20 -18.33
N PRO A 107 -14.67 -12.53 -18.47
CA PRO A 107 -15.72 -13.37 -17.95
C PRO A 107 -15.77 -13.39 -16.41
N LEU A 108 -14.71 -12.91 -15.73
CA LEU A 108 -14.61 -12.79 -14.27
C LEU A 108 -15.34 -11.53 -13.80
N GLN A 109 -16.66 -11.57 -13.84
CA GLN A 109 -17.54 -10.50 -13.37
C GLN A 109 -18.51 -11.05 -12.32
N PRO A 110 -18.90 -10.25 -11.32
CA PRO A 110 -20.01 -10.63 -10.46
C PRO A 110 -21.31 -10.76 -11.29
N THR A 111 -22.15 -11.68 -10.91
CA THR A 111 -23.46 -11.87 -11.57
C THR A 111 -24.37 -10.66 -11.30
N MET A 112 -25.44 -10.50 -12.09
CA MET A 112 -26.42 -9.44 -11.82
C MET A 112 -27.05 -9.56 -10.42
N LEU A 113 -27.24 -10.80 -9.95
CA LEU A 113 -27.79 -11.06 -8.63
C LEU A 113 -26.79 -10.68 -7.52
N ASP A 114 -25.50 -10.97 -7.72
CA ASP A 114 -24.44 -10.56 -6.79
C ASP A 114 -24.37 -9.04 -6.64
N ARG A 115 -24.46 -8.31 -7.75
CA ARG A 115 -24.50 -6.84 -7.73
C ARG A 115 -25.72 -6.30 -6.97
N LEU A 116 -26.91 -6.88 -7.18
CA LEU A 116 -28.14 -6.47 -6.48
C LEU A 116 -28.07 -6.75 -4.97
N LEU A 117 -27.34 -7.79 -4.56
CA LEU A 117 -27.18 -8.19 -3.17
C LEU A 117 -25.92 -7.57 -2.53
N HIS A 118 -25.20 -6.71 -3.24
CA HIS A 118 -23.89 -6.19 -2.83
C HIS A 118 -22.90 -7.29 -2.41
N ASN A 119 -23.03 -8.46 -3.04
CA ASN A 119 -22.11 -9.57 -2.85
C ASN A 119 -20.90 -9.40 -3.77
N HIS A 120 -19.76 -9.08 -3.18
CA HIS A 120 -18.51 -8.86 -3.93
C HIS A 120 -17.73 -10.16 -4.21
N ALA A 121 -18.23 -11.30 -3.74
CA ALA A 121 -17.66 -12.60 -3.99
C ALA A 121 -17.92 -13.06 -5.44
N LEU A 122 -16.97 -13.79 -6.02
CA LEU A 122 -17.09 -14.36 -7.38
C LEU A 122 -17.41 -15.84 -7.38
N GLU A 123 -17.62 -16.47 -6.22
CA GLU A 123 -17.83 -17.91 -6.10
C GLU A 123 -19.09 -18.41 -6.85
N SER A 124 -20.09 -17.55 -7.03
CA SER A 124 -21.30 -17.81 -7.82
C SER A 124 -21.09 -17.65 -9.33
N SER A 125 -19.97 -17.04 -9.77
CA SER A 125 -19.65 -16.83 -11.19
C SER A 125 -19.19 -18.14 -11.84
N PRO A 126 -19.88 -18.65 -12.91
CA PRO A 126 -19.43 -19.85 -13.60
C PRO A 126 -18.03 -19.74 -14.17
N ALA A 127 -17.62 -18.55 -14.59
CA ALA A 127 -16.29 -18.29 -15.12
C ALA A 127 -15.21 -18.37 -14.01
N PHE A 128 -15.51 -17.90 -12.80
CA PHE A 128 -14.61 -18.06 -11.67
C PHE A 128 -14.45 -19.54 -11.30
N VAL A 129 -15.53 -20.30 -11.24
CA VAL A 129 -15.49 -21.74 -10.97
C VAL A 129 -14.67 -22.48 -12.04
N ALA A 130 -14.84 -22.13 -13.32
CA ALA A 130 -14.06 -22.71 -14.42
C ALA A 130 -12.56 -22.35 -14.29
N LEU A 131 -12.24 -21.10 -13.94
CA LEU A 131 -10.85 -20.67 -13.70
C LEU A 131 -10.24 -21.40 -12.50
N ASP A 132 -10.95 -21.48 -11.37
CA ASP A 132 -10.47 -22.19 -10.17
C ASP A 132 -10.18 -23.67 -10.50
N LEU A 133 -11.07 -24.33 -11.21
CA LEU A 133 -10.84 -25.71 -11.65
C LEU A 133 -9.65 -25.82 -12.62
N THR A 134 -9.54 -24.90 -13.56
CA THR A 134 -8.45 -24.87 -14.54
C THR A 134 -7.09 -24.70 -13.84
N THR A 135 -6.97 -23.77 -12.91
CA THR A 135 -5.71 -23.50 -12.18
C THR A 135 -5.32 -24.61 -11.21
N ARG A 136 -6.26 -25.49 -10.83
CA ARG A 136 -5.99 -26.71 -10.04
C ARG A 136 -5.49 -27.88 -10.89
N LEU A 137 -5.89 -27.92 -12.17
CA LEU A 137 -5.58 -29.03 -13.07
C LEU A 137 -4.44 -28.73 -14.04
N LEU A 138 -4.29 -27.47 -14.44
CA LEU A 138 -3.33 -27.04 -15.46
C LEU A 138 -2.44 -25.93 -14.90
N SER A 139 -1.17 -25.96 -15.27
CA SER A 139 -0.25 -24.85 -15.00
C SER A 139 -0.47 -23.69 -15.97
N PRO A 140 -0.04 -22.45 -15.63
CA PRO A 140 -0.13 -21.33 -16.55
C PRO A 140 0.66 -21.54 -17.87
N TYR A 141 1.66 -22.41 -17.87
CA TYR A 141 2.38 -22.78 -19.09
C TYR A 141 1.50 -23.63 -20.05
N GLN A 142 0.46 -24.28 -19.53
CA GLN A 142 -0.48 -25.09 -20.31
C GLN A 142 -1.72 -24.32 -20.75
N PHE A 143 -2.35 -23.55 -19.85
CA PHE A 143 -3.59 -22.84 -20.21
C PHE A 143 -3.36 -21.42 -20.76
N ASN A 144 -2.20 -20.81 -20.51
CA ASN A 144 -1.80 -19.49 -21.02
C ASN A 144 -0.41 -19.57 -21.68
N PRO A 145 -0.21 -20.36 -22.76
CA PRO A 145 1.11 -20.56 -23.35
C PRO A 145 1.71 -19.28 -23.98
N LEU A 146 0.87 -18.31 -24.34
CA LEU A 146 1.30 -17.01 -24.85
C LEU A 146 1.70 -16.04 -23.74
N ASN A 147 1.58 -16.45 -22.48
CA ASN A 147 1.87 -15.63 -21.30
C ASN A 147 1.19 -14.26 -21.34
N TYR A 148 -0.07 -14.23 -21.79
CA TYR A 148 -0.85 -13.00 -21.83
C TYR A 148 -1.15 -12.51 -20.42
N ASN A 149 -0.73 -11.29 -20.11
CA ASN A 149 -1.00 -10.62 -18.83
C ASN A 149 -1.56 -9.22 -19.12
N PRO A 150 -2.85 -8.98 -18.88
CA PRO A 150 -3.48 -7.68 -19.18
C PRO A 150 -2.90 -6.52 -18.35
N LEU A 151 -2.30 -6.81 -17.18
CA LEU A 151 -1.71 -5.80 -16.33
C LEU A 151 -0.50 -5.11 -16.96
N ARG A 152 0.21 -5.78 -17.88
CA ARG A 152 1.34 -5.20 -18.60
C ARG A 152 0.95 -3.92 -19.34
N GLY A 153 -0.05 -4.02 -20.21
CA GLY A 153 -0.50 -2.86 -20.98
C GLY A 153 -1.06 -1.73 -20.13
N ILE A 154 -1.69 -2.07 -19.00
CA ILE A 154 -2.20 -1.08 -18.04
C ILE A 154 -1.03 -0.34 -17.36
N LEU A 155 0.01 -1.05 -16.92
CA LEU A 155 1.19 -0.45 -16.31
C LEU A 155 1.95 0.45 -17.30
N GLU A 156 2.21 -0.04 -18.51
CA GLU A 156 2.91 0.70 -19.55
C GLU A 156 2.16 1.97 -20.01
N GLN A 157 0.82 1.96 -19.95
CA GLN A 157 -0.01 3.14 -20.19
C GLN A 157 -0.12 4.09 -19.00
N SER A 158 0.20 3.63 -17.80
CA SER A 158 0.05 4.40 -16.57
C SER A 158 1.36 5.02 -16.08
N VAL A 159 2.51 4.44 -16.45
CA VAL A 159 3.82 4.81 -15.94
C VAL A 159 4.84 4.86 -17.08
N ASP A 160 5.49 5.99 -17.24
CA ASP A 160 6.73 6.09 -18.03
C ASP A 160 7.89 5.65 -17.12
N PHE A 161 8.33 4.41 -17.33
CA PHE A 161 9.38 3.81 -16.51
C PHE A 161 10.76 4.44 -16.72
N GLU A 162 11.04 5.04 -17.87
CA GLU A 162 12.30 5.76 -18.11
C GLU A 162 12.35 7.03 -17.26
N ARG A 163 11.28 7.79 -17.25
CA ARG A 163 11.15 8.98 -16.40
C ARG A 163 11.16 8.63 -14.92
N LEU A 164 10.47 7.55 -14.52
CA LEU A 164 10.48 7.08 -13.15
C LEU A 164 11.89 6.74 -12.67
N ARG A 165 12.69 5.99 -13.48
CA ARG A 165 14.06 5.63 -13.12
C ARG A 165 14.99 6.85 -13.03
N SER A 166 14.80 7.83 -13.90
CA SER A 166 15.69 9.01 -13.95
C SER A 166 15.42 10.02 -12.84
N ASN A 167 14.20 10.12 -12.33
CA ASN A 167 13.81 11.16 -11.36
C ASN A 167 12.67 10.67 -10.42
N CYS A 168 12.90 9.58 -9.70
CA CYS A 168 11.90 9.09 -8.76
C CYS A 168 11.82 9.97 -7.51
N ALA A 169 10.62 10.47 -7.20
CA ALA A 169 10.39 11.38 -6.07
C ALA A 169 10.57 10.71 -4.69
N VAL A 170 10.52 9.39 -4.62
CA VAL A 170 10.64 8.57 -3.40
C VAL A 170 11.53 7.35 -3.65
N LYS A 171 12.12 6.80 -2.61
CA LYS A 171 12.88 5.54 -2.70
C LYS A 171 11.90 4.37 -2.83
N LEU A 172 11.82 3.72 -4.00
CA LEU A 172 10.97 2.54 -4.21
C LEU A 172 11.76 1.25 -4.02
N SER A 173 11.13 0.27 -3.36
CA SER A 173 11.63 -1.08 -3.15
C SER A 173 10.51 -2.08 -3.39
N LEU A 174 10.57 -2.85 -4.47
CA LEU A 174 9.53 -3.82 -4.82
C LEU A 174 10.03 -5.23 -4.57
N SER A 175 9.29 -6.01 -3.78
CA SER A 175 9.64 -7.37 -3.42
C SER A 175 9.16 -8.37 -4.48
N ALA A 176 10.01 -9.32 -4.85
CA ALA A 176 9.67 -10.51 -5.62
C ALA A 176 10.32 -11.75 -5.00
N THR A 177 9.82 -12.93 -5.34
CA THR A 177 10.39 -14.20 -4.87
C THR A 177 11.15 -14.86 -6.02
N ASN A 178 12.46 -15.07 -5.84
CA ASN A 178 13.25 -15.83 -6.80
C ASN A 178 12.84 -17.30 -6.79
N VAL A 179 12.40 -17.82 -7.92
CA VAL A 179 11.84 -19.17 -8.03
C VAL A 179 12.87 -20.26 -7.72
N CYS A 180 14.11 -20.03 -8.14
CA CYS A 180 15.17 -21.04 -8.03
C CYS A 180 15.73 -21.14 -6.61
N THR A 181 15.92 -20.01 -5.96
CA THR A 181 16.58 -19.94 -4.65
C THR A 181 15.62 -19.84 -3.48
N GLY A 182 14.34 -19.50 -3.72
CA GLY A 182 13.34 -19.20 -2.69
C GLY A 182 13.63 -17.93 -1.88
N LYS A 183 14.59 -17.11 -2.32
CA LYS A 183 14.97 -15.87 -1.62
C LYS A 183 14.14 -14.69 -2.09
N VAL A 184 13.95 -13.71 -1.19
CA VAL A 184 13.42 -12.41 -1.59
C VAL A 184 14.44 -11.69 -2.47
N LYS A 185 13.96 -11.13 -3.58
CA LYS A 185 14.66 -10.12 -4.37
C LYS A 185 13.93 -8.80 -4.19
N VAL A 186 14.67 -7.74 -3.95
CA VAL A 186 14.13 -6.37 -3.93
C VAL A 186 14.65 -5.65 -5.15
N PHE A 187 13.73 -5.07 -5.92
CA PHE A 187 14.01 -4.20 -7.05
C PHE A 187 13.89 -2.74 -6.62
N GLU A 188 14.91 -1.95 -6.90
CA GLU A 188 14.95 -0.54 -6.50
C GLU A 188 14.55 0.40 -7.64
N SER A 189 14.19 1.65 -7.31
CA SER A 189 13.69 2.68 -8.25
C SER A 189 14.46 2.73 -9.57
N ARG A 190 15.80 2.58 -9.52
CA ARG A 190 16.70 2.78 -10.67
C ARG A 190 16.64 1.68 -11.73
N GLU A 191 16.14 0.50 -11.36
CA GLU A 191 16.07 -0.66 -12.27
C GLU A 191 14.64 -0.94 -12.76
N LEU A 192 13.62 -0.26 -12.20
CA LEU A 192 12.23 -0.61 -12.42
C LEU A 192 11.79 -0.53 -13.89
N SER A 193 11.06 -1.56 -14.28
CA SER A 193 10.30 -1.65 -15.53
C SER A 193 8.95 -2.30 -15.25
N ALA A 194 8.10 -2.40 -16.25
CA ALA A 194 6.85 -3.17 -16.13
C ALA A 194 7.10 -4.61 -15.69
N ASP A 195 8.19 -5.25 -16.15
CA ASP A 195 8.53 -6.62 -15.75
C ASP A 195 8.83 -6.75 -14.27
N HIS A 196 9.51 -5.79 -13.66
CA HIS A 196 9.80 -5.81 -12.21
C HIS A 196 8.52 -5.71 -11.38
N VAL A 197 7.58 -4.84 -11.79
CA VAL A 197 6.28 -4.71 -11.13
C VAL A 197 5.45 -5.99 -11.31
N LEU A 198 5.44 -6.56 -12.53
CA LEU A 198 4.75 -7.82 -12.82
C LEU A 198 5.38 -9.01 -12.09
N ALA A 199 6.70 -9.04 -11.91
CA ALA A 199 7.40 -10.06 -11.11
C ALA A 199 6.91 -10.02 -9.67
N SER A 200 6.79 -8.81 -9.08
CA SER A 200 6.25 -8.61 -7.74
C SER A 200 4.80 -9.09 -7.60
N ALA A 201 4.02 -9.15 -8.68
CA ALA A 201 2.60 -9.54 -8.71
C ALA A 201 2.34 -10.86 -9.46
N CYS A 202 3.37 -11.66 -9.73
CA CYS A 202 3.27 -12.89 -10.48
C CYS A 202 2.80 -14.06 -9.61
N LEU A 203 1.49 -14.24 -9.49
CA LEU A 203 0.90 -15.40 -8.81
C LEU A 203 1.16 -16.68 -9.62
N PRO A 204 1.84 -17.71 -9.03
CA PRO A 204 2.36 -18.86 -9.78
C PRO A 204 1.30 -19.77 -10.38
N PHE A 205 0.05 -19.70 -9.89
CA PHE A 205 -1.07 -20.46 -10.46
C PHE A 205 -1.81 -19.70 -11.58
N LEU A 206 -1.56 -18.42 -11.76
CA LEU A 206 -2.23 -17.59 -12.78
C LEU A 206 -1.30 -17.19 -13.94
N PHE A 207 -0.02 -16.97 -13.65
CA PHE A 207 0.95 -16.46 -14.62
C PHE A 207 2.23 -17.29 -14.63
N GLN A 208 2.86 -17.37 -15.80
CA GLN A 208 4.21 -17.91 -15.92
C GLN A 208 5.18 -17.01 -15.15
N ALA A 209 6.25 -17.60 -14.59
CA ALA A 209 7.28 -16.85 -13.90
C ALA A 209 7.86 -15.75 -14.79
N VAL A 210 8.02 -14.55 -14.25
CA VAL A 210 8.63 -13.42 -14.98
C VAL A 210 10.13 -13.61 -14.98
N GLU A 211 10.74 -13.57 -16.19
CA GLU A 211 12.18 -13.67 -16.36
C GLU A 211 12.81 -12.26 -16.43
N ILE A 212 13.80 -12.00 -15.58
CA ILE A 212 14.57 -10.77 -15.52
C ILE A 212 16.04 -11.17 -15.34
N ASP A 213 16.89 -10.74 -16.25
CA ASP A 213 18.34 -11.01 -16.23
C ASP A 213 18.70 -12.51 -16.10
N GLY A 214 17.91 -13.39 -16.72
CA GLY A 214 18.10 -14.84 -16.69
C GLY A 214 17.59 -15.55 -15.41
N GLU A 215 17.08 -14.80 -14.45
CA GLU A 215 16.46 -15.31 -13.23
C GLU A 215 14.92 -15.25 -13.32
N ARG A 216 14.23 -16.13 -12.62
CA ARG A 216 12.77 -16.21 -12.67
C ARG A 216 12.14 -15.85 -11.33
N TYR A 217 11.04 -15.08 -11.40
CA TYR A 217 10.41 -14.50 -10.23
C TYR A 217 8.91 -14.79 -10.17
N TRP A 218 8.45 -15.05 -8.97
CA TRP A 218 7.05 -15.08 -8.56
C TRP A 218 6.74 -13.91 -7.63
N ASP A 219 5.44 -13.78 -7.29
CA ASP A 219 4.91 -12.79 -6.37
C ASP A 219 5.76 -12.67 -5.10
N GLY A 220 6.08 -11.44 -4.72
CA GLY A 220 6.86 -11.15 -3.53
C GLY A 220 6.17 -11.56 -2.24
N GLY A 221 4.85 -11.72 -2.25
CA GLY A 221 4.04 -12.06 -1.09
C GLY A 221 4.47 -13.32 -0.35
N TYR A 222 5.17 -14.24 -1.04
CA TYR A 222 5.71 -15.44 -0.41
C TYR A 222 6.92 -15.16 0.49
N MET A 223 7.74 -14.14 0.18
CA MET A 223 9.00 -13.89 0.89
C MET A 223 9.15 -12.48 1.46
N GLY A 224 8.30 -11.51 1.06
CA GLY A 224 8.32 -10.12 1.53
C GLY A 224 7.03 -9.39 1.19
N ASN A 225 6.03 -9.39 2.06
CA ASN A 225 4.73 -8.75 1.83
C ASN A 225 4.42 -7.62 2.83
N PRO A 226 5.03 -6.45 2.66
CA PRO A 226 6.26 -6.18 1.95
C PRO A 226 7.51 -6.50 2.78
N ALA A 227 8.70 -6.49 2.16
CA ALA A 227 9.96 -6.52 2.90
C ALA A 227 10.20 -5.15 3.58
N LEU A 228 10.47 -5.10 4.87
CA LEU A 228 10.70 -3.85 5.61
C LEU A 228 12.17 -3.43 5.65
N PHE A 229 13.10 -4.39 5.53
CA PHE A 229 14.53 -4.10 5.66
C PHE A 229 15.06 -3.03 4.69
N PRO A 230 14.52 -2.82 3.45
CA PRO A 230 14.98 -1.75 2.59
C PRO A 230 14.70 -0.36 3.18
N LEU A 231 13.57 -0.20 3.88
CA LEU A 231 13.21 1.04 4.56
C LEU A 231 14.07 1.26 5.82
N ILE A 232 14.38 0.18 6.53
CA ILE A 232 15.21 0.24 7.74
C ILE A 232 16.63 0.69 7.40
N TYR A 233 17.22 0.13 6.33
CA TYR A 233 18.61 0.38 5.96
C TYR A 233 18.78 1.56 5.00
N GLY A 234 17.78 1.83 4.17
CA GLY A 234 17.88 2.78 3.07
C GLY A 234 17.25 4.16 3.33
N CYS A 235 16.47 4.33 4.39
CA CYS A 235 15.77 5.58 4.71
C CYS A 235 16.24 6.19 6.02
N ASP A 236 16.13 7.52 6.16
CA ASP A 236 16.50 8.24 7.38
C ASP A 236 15.34 8.23 8.39
N SER A 237 14.10 8.38 7.93
CA SER A 237 12.92 8.34 8.80
C SER A 237 12.83 7.01 9.56
N ALA A 238 12.54 7.09 10.86
CA ALA A 238 12.33 5.94 11.71
C ALA A 238 10.92 5.35 11.58
N ASP A 239 9.97 6.16 11.12
CA ASP A 239 8.56 5.79 11.06
C ASP A 239 8.28 4.95 9.82
N ILE A 240 7.73 3.74 10.03
CA ILE A 240 7.24 2.85 8.96
C ILE A 240 5.76 2.62 9.19
N VAL A 241 4.94 3.09 8.26
CA VAL A 241 3.49 2.90 8.24
C VAL A 241 3.15 1.72 7.34
N VAL A 242 2.70 0.63 7.94
CA VAL A 242 2.27 -0.57 7.22
C VAL A 242 0.79 -0.44 6.87
N VAL A 243 0.48 -0.51 5.59
CA VAL A 243 -0.91 -0.60 5.10
C VAL A 243 -1.27 -2.06 4.94
N HIS A 244 -2.06 -2.57 5.88
CA HIS A 244 -2.49 -3.97 5.90
C HIS A 244 -3.69 -4.20 4.99
N ILE A 245 -3.59 -5.22 4.15
CA ILE A 245 -4.68 -5.71 3.30
C ILE A 245 -5.11 -7.11 3.75
N ASN A 246 -4.15 -7.90 4.24
CA ASN A 246 -4.40 -9.28 4.63
C ASN A 246 -4.57 -9.37 6.15
N PRO A 247 -5.74 -9.80 6.66
CA PRO A 247 -5.96 -10.00 8.08
C PRO A 247 -4.93 -10.95 8.70
N LEU A 248 -4.36 -10.56 9.84
CA LEU A 248 -3.41 -11.41 10.56
C LEU A 248 -4.11 -12.58 11.25
N ALA A 249 -5.26 -12.33 11.85
CA ALA A 249 -6.01 -13.31 12.61
C ALA A 249 -7.38 -13.61 11.96
N ARG A 250 -7.74 -14.88 11.89
CA ARG A 250 -9.11 -15.36 11.63
C ARG A 250 -9.49 -16.34 12.72
N CYS A 251 -10.60 -16.06 13.40
CA CYS A 251 -11.10 -16.91 14.49
C CYS A 251 -11.96 -18.07 13.96
N THR A 252 -12.40 -18.00 12.69
CA THR A 252 -13.22 -19.07 12.08
C THR A 252 -12.31 -20.16 11.50
N GLU A 253 -12.56 -21.41 11.90
CA GLU A 253 -11.86 -22.56 11.37
C GLU A 253 -12.25 -22.80 9.90
N PRO A 254 -11.27 -22.87 8.96
CA PRO A 254 -11.56 -23.19 7.56
C PRO A 254 -11.94 -24.66 7.42
N ARG A 255 -13.06 -24.96 6.78
CA ARG A 255 -13.59 -26.33 6.66
C ARG A 255 -13.68 -26.83 5.24
N THR A 256 -13.76 -25.94 4.26
CA THR A 256 -13.75 -26.32 2.84
C THR A 256 -12.34 -26.27 2.28
N ALA A 257 -12.07 -27.00 1.20
CA ALA A 257 -10.77 -26.98 0.53
C ALA A 257 -10.37 -25.57 0.06
N ALA A 258 -11.33 -24.77 -0.40
CA ALA A 258 -11.12 -23.39 -0.81
C ALA A 258 -10.73 -22.51 0.38
N GLU A 259 -11.43 -22.59 1.51
CA GLU A 259 -11.12 -21.84 2.74
C GLU A 259 -9.75 -22.25 3.30
N ILE A 260 -9.40 -23.54 3.27
CA ILE A 260 -8.09 -24.03 3.74
C ILE A 260 -6.97 -23.47 2.86
N LEU A 261 -7.09 -23.56 1.54
CA LEU A 261 -6.08 -23.00 0.62
C LEU A 261 -5.93 -21.49 0.80
N ASN A 262 -7.04 -20.79 0.98
CA ASN A 262 -7.01 -19.37 1.29
C ASN A 262 -6.24 -19.08 2.56
N ARG A 263 -6.56 -19.79 3.64
CA ARG A 263 -5.87 -19.56 4.91
C ARG A 263 -4.38 -19.87 4.84
N ILE A 264 -4.00 -20.90 4.10
CA ILE A 264 -2.58 -21.19 3.83
C ILE A 264 -1.91 -20.00 3.12
N ASN A 265 -2.56 -19.43 2.10
CA ASN A 265 -2.02 -18.26 1.39
C ASN A 265 -1.92 -17.03 2.31
N GLU A 266 -2.94 -16.73 3.11
CA GLU A 266 -2.89 -15.63 4.08
C GLU A 266 -1.75 -15.79 5.09
N ILE A 267 -1.60 -17.00 5.65
CA ILE A 267 -0.51 -17.32 6.59
C ILE A 267 0.85 -17.16 5.90
N SER A 268 0.99 -17.68 4.68
CA SER A 268 2.22 -17.56 3.90
C SER A 268 2.58 -16.09 3.65
N PHE A 269 1.62 -15.30 3.19
CA PHE A 269 1.83 -13.89 2.85
C PHE A 269 2.09 -12.99 4.05
N ASN A 270 1.59 -13.35 5.24
CA ASN A 270 1.88 -12.61 6.47
C ASN A 270 3.17 -13.10 7.17
N SER A 271 3.66 -14.31 6.85
CA SER A 271 4.74 -14.95 7.60
C SER A 271 6.07 -14.19 7.55
N SER A 272 6.38 -13.57 6.41
CA SER A 272 7.60 -12.76 6.24
C SER A 272 7.53 -11.49 7.08
N LEU A 273 6.43 -10.77 7.04
CA LEU A 273 6.20 -9.57 7.84
C LEU A 273 6.28 -9.87 9.34
N MET A 274 5.65 -10.94 9.81
CA MET A 274 5.72 -11.35 11.22
C MET A 274 7.15 -11.66 11.66
N ARG A 275 7.98 -12.25 10.79
CA ARG A 275 9.41 -12.51 11.09
C ARG A 275 10.21 -11.21 11.21
N GLU A 276 9.99 -10.25 10.32
CA GLU A 276 10.62 -8.93 10.39
C GLU A 276 10.16 -8.16 11.64
N MET A 277 8.88 -8.19 11.97
CA MET A 277 8.35 -7.55 13.20
C MET A 277 8.98 -8.16 14.46
N ARG A 278 9.22 -9.48 14.48
CA ARG A 278 9.94 -10.13 15.58
C ARG A 278 11.38 -9.63 15.72
N ALA A 279 12.09 -9.47 14.59
CA ALA A 279 13.44 -8.92 14.58
C ALA A 279 13.45 -7.46 15.06
N ILE A 280 12.52 -6.64 14.60
CA ILE A 280 12.36 -5.24 15.03
C ILE A 280 12.09 -5.18 16.54
N ALA A 281 11.14 -5.98 17.05
CA ALA A 281 10.82 -6.03 18.48
C ALA A 281 12.04 -6.45 19.33
N PHE A 282 12.83 -7.39 18.85
CA PHE A 282 14.05 -7.82 19.53
C PHE A 282 15.10 -6.70 19.58
N VAL A 283 15.38 -6.07 18.43
CA VAL A 283 16.33 -4.93 18.38
C VAL A 283 15.86 -3.78 19.25
N THR A 284 14.56 -3.43 19.19
CA THR A 284 13.97 -2.38 20.03
C THR A 284 14.19 -2.70 21.53
N SER A 285 13.98 -3.95 21.96
CA SER A 285 14.21 -4.32 23.35
C SER A 285 15.69 -4.19 23.79
N LEU A 286 16.64 -4.49 22.88
CA LEU A 286 18.05 -4.31 23.17
C LEU A 286 18.47 -2.84 23.31
N ILE A 287 17.85 -1.96 22.53
CA ILE A 287 18.03 -0.50 22.63
C ILE A 287 17.44 -0.01 23.94
N ASP A 288 16.21 -0.41 24.28
CA ASP A 288 15.51 0.01 25.50
C ASP A 288 16.21 -0.44 26.78
N ASP A 289 16.79 -1.65 26.76
CA ASP A 289 17.60 -2.20 27.86
C ASP A 289 19.00 -1.55 27.97
N GLY A 290 19.37 -0.63 27.08
CA GLY A 290 20.71 -0.01 27.03
C GLY A 290 21.84 -0.98 26.68
N ARG A 291 21.53 -2.14 26.07
CA ARG A 291 22.52 -3.16 25.66
C ARG A 291 23.25 -2.81 24.37
N ILE A 292 22.72 -1.86 23.62
CA ILE A 292 23.29 -1.35 22.37
C ILE A 292 23.62 0.13 22.57
N LYS A 293 24.81 0.55 22.10
CA LYS A 293 25.22 1.96 22.16
C LYS A 293 24.27 2.82 21.34
N ASP A 294 23.93 3.98 21.85
CA ASP A 294 23.12 4.97 21.12
C ASP A 294 23.68 5.23 19.72
N GLY A 295 22.80 5.15 18.71
CA GLY A 295 23.16 5.35 17.31
C GLY A 295 23.80 4.15 16.59
N ALA A 296 24.11 3.04 17.29
CA ALA A 296 24.66 1.85 16.63
C ALA A 296 23.64 1.08 15.80
N LEU A 297 22.36 1.13 16.18
CA LEU A 297 21.23 0.60 15.41
C LEU A 297 20.10 1.61 15.39
N LYS A 298 19.36 1.64 14.30
CA LYS A 298 18.19 2.49 14.14
C LYS A 298 17.01 1.95 14.94
N ARG A 299 16.44 2.78 15.81
CA ARG A 299 15.16 2.49 16.43
C ARG A 299 14.05 2.74 15.42
N VAL A 300 13.34 1.69 15.03
CA VAL A 300 12.22 1.76 14.09
C VAL A 300 10.92 1.95 14.85
N LEU A 301 10.08 2.86 14.37
CA LEU A 301 8.74 3.14 14.89
C LEU A 301 7.71 2.57 13.92
N ILE A 302 6.93 1.59 14.40
CA ILE A 302 5.95 0.87 13.58
C ILE A 302 4.56 1.43 13.81
N HIS A 303 3.89 1.70 12.70
CA HIS A 303 2.51 2.13 12.63
C HIS A 303 1.73 1.21 11.69
N ALA A 304 0.43 1.05 11.91
CA ALA A 304 -0.43 0.25 11.07
C ALA A 304 -1.71 1.00 10.69
N ILE A 305 -2.05 0.97 9.40
CA ILE A 305 -3.36 1.37 8.88
C ILE A 305 -4.05 0.10 8.43
N GLU A 306 -5.15 -0.25 9.07
CA GLU A 306 -5.83 -1.52 8.88
C GLU A 306 -7.34 -1.42 9.06
N ALA A 307 -8.09 -2.22 8.31
CA ALA A 307 -9.53 -2.40 8.42
C ALA A 307 -9.84 -3.90 8.61
N ASP A 308 -9.26 -4.51 9.64
CA ASP A 308 -9.25 -5.96 9.85
C ASP A 308 -10.67 -6.58 9.88
N GLU A 309 -11.65 -5.94 10.54
CA GLU A 309 -13.03 -6.43 10.61
C GLU A 309 -13.63 -6.50 9.21
N PHE A 310 -13.56 -5.40 8.47
CA PHE A 310 -14.04 -5.32 7.10
C PHE A 310 -13.33 -6.33 6.17
N MET A 311 -12.00 -6.39 6.25
CA MET A 311 -11.20 -7.28 5.38
C MET A 311 -11.46 -8.78 5.67
N ARG A 312 -11.85 -9.14 6.90
CA ARG A 312 -12.20 -10.53 7.26
C ARG A 312 -13.52 -10.99 6.64
N GLU A 313 -14.43 -10.07 6.36
CA GLU A 313 -15.71 -10.37 5.73
C GLU A 313 -15.57 -10.63 4.22
N LEU A 314 -14.48 -10.14 3.61
CA LEU A 314 -14.24 -10.33 2.20
C LEU A 314 -13.80 -11.77 1.88
N SER A 315 -14.34 -12.30 0.79
CA SER A 315 -13.95 -13.62 0.28
C SER A 315 -12.62 -13.55 -0.48
N VAL A 316 -12.02 -14.71 -0.70
CA VAL A 316 -10.78 -14.81 -1.51
C VAL A 316 -11.01 -14.46 -2.95
N SER A 317 -12.14 -14.88 -3.50
CA SER A 317 -12.48 -14.64 -4.90
C SER A 317 -12.64 -13.15 -5.19
N SER A 318 -13.03 -12.34 -4.20
CA SER A 318 -13.11 -10.90 -4.34
C SER A 318 -11.76 -10.22 -4.60
N LYS A 319 -10.63 -10.89 -4.32
CA LYS A 319 -9.29 -10.43 -4.72
C LYS A 319 -9.11 -10.37 -6.25
N LEU A 320 -9.96 -11.09 -7.00
CA LEU A 320 -10.00 -11.06 -8.46
C LEU A 320 -11.17 -10.26 -9.02
N ASN A 321 -11.93 -9.58 -8.15
CA ASN A 321 -13.10 -8.79 -8.57
C ASN A 321 -12.67 -7.37 -9.00
N PRO A 322 -12.70 -7.03 -10.31
CA PRO A 322 -12.32 -5.73 -10.82
C PRO A 322 -13.52 -4.77 -10.97
N ASP A 323 -14.67 -5.12 -10.42
CA ASP A 323 -15.88 -4.30 -10.54
C ASP A 323 -15.67 -2.91 -9.94
N TRP A 324 -16.04 -1.86 -10.68
CA TRP A 324 -15.76 -0.48 -10.29
C TRP A 324 -16.44 -0.08 -8.97
N GLU A 325 -17.68 -0.53 -8.75
CA GLU A 325 -18.40 -0.27 -7.52
C GLU A 325 -17.66 -0.88 -6.31
N PHE A 326 -17.16 -2.12 -6.46
CA PHE A 326 -16.37 -2.76 -5.42
C PHE A 326 -15.03 -2.05 -5.17
N LEU A 327 -14.32 -1.67 -6.24
CA LEU A 327 -13.04 -0.97 -6.10
C LEU A 327 -13.21 0.40 -5.43
N THR A 328 -14.27 1.15 -5.78
CA THR A 328 -14.56 2.44 -5.14
C THR A 328 -15.03 2.27 -3.70
N HIS A 329 -15.77 1.23 -3.37
CA HIS A 329 -16.13 0.92 -2.00
C HIS A 329 -14.88 0.63 -1.14
N LEU A 330 -13.94 -0.17 -1.63
CA LEU A 330 -12.65 -0.41 -0.97
C LEU A 330 -11.85 0.88 -0.79
N HIS A 331 -11.83 1.73 -1.80
CA HIS A 331 -11.18 3.03 -1.75
C HIS A 331 -11.77 3.90 -0.64
N ASP A 332 -13.10 4.00 -0.54
CA ASP A 332 -13.77 4.83 0.45
C ASP A 332 -13.50 4.32 1.88
N VAL A 333 -13.55 3.00 2.09
CA VAL A 333 -13.14 2.39 3.37
C VAL A 333 -11.68 2.72 3.69
N GLY A 334 -10.79 2.69 2.70
CA GLY A 334 -9.38 3.06 2.86
C GLY A 334 -9.20 4.51 3.29
N ARG A 335 -9.93 5.44 2.67
CA ARG A 335 -9.91 6.86 3.01
C ARG A 335 -10.37 7.11 4.44
N GLU A 336 -11.51 6.54 4.83
CA GLU A 336 -12.05 6.67 6.18
C GLU A 336 -11.10 6.12 7.24
N THR A 337 -10.48 4.97 6.95
CA THR A 337 -9.52 4.35 7.87
C THR A 337 -8.26 5.21 8.03
N ALA A 338 -7.74 5.77 6.94
CA ALA A 338 -6.58 6.66 6.98
C ALA A 338 -6.90 7.98 7.69
N ASP A 339 -8.10 8.52 7.52
CA ASP A 339 -8.54 9.76 8.18
C ASP A 339 -8.59 9.59 9.71
N ARG A 340 -9.20 8.50 10.18
CA ARG A 340 -9.18 8.13 11.60
C ARG A 340 -7.77 7.92 12.11
N TRP A 341 -6.96 7.16 11.37
CA TRP A 341 -5.59 6.87 11.78
C TRP A 341 -4.74 8.15 11.90
N ILE A 342 -4.84 9.09 10.97
CA ILE A 342 -4.15 10.38 11.04
C ILE A 342 -4.59 11.15 12.29
N THR A 343 -5.89 11.21 12.53
CA THR A 343 -6.46 11.91 13.69
C THR A 343 -5.90 11.36 15.01
N ASP A 344 -5.82 10.04 15.12
CA ASP A 344 -5.46 9.37 16.38
C ASP A 344 -3.94 9.26 16.59
N ASN A 345 -3.14 9.26 15.49
CA ASN A 345 -1.74 8.86 15.56
C ASN A 345 -0.75 9.90 15.02
N PHE A 346 -1.20 11.02 14.46
CA PHE A 346 -0.27 12.00 13.88
C PHE A 346 0.78 12.47 14.90
N ASP A 347 0.39 12.73 16.13
CA ASP A 347 1.31 13.23 17.16
C ASP A 347 2.33 12.17 17.63
N ARG A 348 2.03 10.87 17.43
CA ARG A 348 2.93 9.75 17.74
C ARG A 348 4.07 9.59 16.74
N LEU A 349 3.90 10.07 15.51
CA LEU A 349 4.96 10.04 14.48
C LEU A 349 6.20 10.79 14.97
N ASN A 350 7.39 10.23 14.73
CA ASN A 350 8.70 10.66 15.23
C ASN A 350 8.88 10.55 16.76
N VAL A 351 7.93 9.97 17.47
CA VAL A 351 7.96 9.85 18.95
C VAL A 351 7.93 8.40 19.40
N GLU A 352 6.88 7.67 18.99
CA GLU A 352 6.67 6.29 19.42
C GLU A 352 5.85 5.50 18.39
N SER A 353 5.95 4.18 18.43
CA SER A 353 5.09 3.31 17.62
C SER A 353 3.61 3.48 18.01
N SER A 354 2.71 3.48 17.02
CA SER A 354 1.27 3.46 17.29
C SER A 354 0.73 2.04 17.54
N VAL A 355 1.57 1.02 17.33
CA VAL A 355 1.24 -0.40 17.48
C VAL A 355 2.14 -1.03 18.52
N ASP A 356 1.56 -1.83 19.42
CA ASP A 356 2.33 -2.79 20.20
C ASP A 356 2.70 -3.98 19.31
N ILE A 357 3.97 -4.00 18.89
CA ILE A 357 4.48 -5.03 17.98
C ILE A 357 4.35 -6.43 18.58
N ARG A 358 4.56 -6.58 19.91
CA ARG A 358 4.48 -7.87 20.58
C ARG A 358 3.04 -8.39 20.63
N ALA A 359 2.12 -7.58 21.04
CA ALA A 359 0.71 -7.95 21.13
C ALA A 359 0.08 -8.22 19.75
N ARG A 360 0.55 -7.50 18.70
CA ARG A 360 -0.06 -7.57 17.36
C ARG A 360 0.54 -8.67 16.48
N TYR A 361 1.85 -8.89 16.52
CA TYR A 361 2.57 -9.73 15.54
C TYR A 361 3.28 -10.95 16.16
N LEU A 362 3.38 -11.05 17.48
CA LEU A 362 4.11 -12.13 18.16
C LEU A 362 3.22 -12.97 19.06
#